data_b9a1f527cbb71cb670ffd37dca018473
#
_entry.id   b9a1f527cbb71cb670ffd37dca018473
#
_cell.length_a   1.000
_cell.length_b   1.000
_cell.length_c   1.000
_cell.angle_alpha   90.00
_cell.angle_beta   90.00
_cell.angle_gamma   90.00
#
_symmetry.space_group_name_H-M   'P 1'
#
loop_
_entity.id
_entity.type
_entity.pdbx_description
1 polymer ?
#
loop_
_entity_poly.entity_id
_entity_poly.type
_entity_poly.pdbx_seq_one_letter_code
_entity_poly.pdbx_strand_id
1 'polypeptide(L)'
;MEIVKNKMIYLLGIFLIIIGIMFGFDIFSFNTFRLIVKLILSVIVICLGFNVIAKDKSNNKCLDNDYWTIFNDKKFIINDNSVKVFKTTALFGNITLDLRNIDLSDDIAIDNYVVFGKVNLYVPDNVKIVNNMFTMFGKTNMKYKAVDDKTININLKGIILFGGVSVKWIIHKK
;
A
#
# COMPACT_ATOMS: atom_id res chain seq x y z
N MET A 1 -5.07 -22.78 -0.59
CA MET A 1 -4.31 -21.63 -0.04
C MET A 1 -3.32 -22.03 1.06
N GLU A 2 -3.54 -23.07 1.83
CA GLU A 2 -2.59 -23.58 2.87
C GLU A 2 -1.31 -24.21 2.31
N ILE A 3 -1.37 -24.90 1.17
CA ILE A 3 -0.22 -25.60 0.58
C ILE A 3 0.88 -24.63 0.14
N VAL A 4 0.52 -23.45 -0.35
CA VAL A 4 1.48 -22.41 -0.77
C VAL A 4 2.15 -21.77 0.45
N LYS A 5 1.40 -21.57 1.54
CA LYS A 5 1.91 -21.02 2.80
C LYS A 5 2.95 -21.94 3.44
N ASN A 6 2.69 -23.26 3.42
CA ASN A 6 3.63 -24.24 3.95
C ASN A 6 4.93 -24.31 3.12
N LYS A 7 4.85 -24.29 1.78
CA LYS A 7 6.04 -24.28 0.92
C LYS A 7 6.91 -23.04 1.16
N MET A 8 6.31 -21.88 1.40
CA MET A 8 7.04 -20.65 1.67
C MET A 8 7.77 -20.69 3.02
N ILE A 9 7.16 -21.30 4.03
CA ILE A 9 7.78 -21.49 5.35
C ILE A 9 8.97 -22.46 5.27
N TYR A 10 8.84 -23.57 4.52
CA TYR A 10 9.96 -24.51 4.29
C TYR A 10 11.12 -23.84 3.55
N LEU A 11 10.84 -23.05 2.52
CA LEU A 11 11.85 -22.29 1.77
C LEU A 11 12.59 -21.29 2.67
N LEU A 12 11.86 -20.58 3.52
CA LEU A 12 12.42 -19.65 4.49
C LEU A 12 13.28 -20.38 5.55
N GLY A 13 12.84 -21.56 6.02
CA GLY A 13 13.60 -22.41 6.93
C GLY A 13 14.91 -22.91 6.32
N ILE A 14 14.88 -23.42 5.09
CA ILE A 14 16.08 -23.85 4.37
C ILE A 14 17.05 -22.68 4.15
N PHE A 15 16.54 -21.50 3.80
CA PHE A 15 17.34 -20.30 3.61
C PHE A 15 18.05 -19.88 4.92
N LEU A 16 17.34 -19.92 6.06
CA LEU A 16 17.93 -19.62 7.37
C LEU A 16 18.98 -20.65 7.78
N ILE A 17 18.78 -21.94 7.48
CA ILE A 17 19.77 -22.99 7.73
C ILE A 17 21.04 -22.76 6.92
N ILE A 18 20.90 -22.43 5.62
CA ILE A 18 22.03 -22.14 4.74
C ILE A 18 22.81 -20.92 5.28
N ILE A 19 22.13 -19.86 5.68
CA ILE A 19 22.76 -18.69 6.30
C ILE A 19 23.49 -19.10 7.57
N GLY A 20 22.87 -19.88 8.46
CA GLY A 20 23.49 -20.35 9.70
C GLY A 20 24.76 -21.17 9.47
N ILE A 21 24.75 -22.07 8.47
CA ILE A 21 25.92 -22.85 8.07
C ILE A 21 27.03 -21.94 7.55
N MET A 22 26.69 -20.96 6.70
CA MET A 22 27.66 -20.02 6.10
C MET A 22 28.31 -19.15 7.18
N PHE A 23 27.57 -18.73 8.21
CA PHE A 23 28.14 -18.01 9.38
C PHE A 23 28.99 -18.90 10.28
N GLY A 24 28.62 -20.17 10.47
CA GLY A 24 29.33 -21.09 11.36
C GLY A 24 30.69 -21.55 10.82
N PHE A 25 30.90 -21.54 9.52
CA PHE A 25 32.15 -21.95 8.87
C PHE A 25 33.09 -20.82 8.48
N ASP A 26 32.85 -19.58 8.95
CA ASP A 26 33.65 -18.38 8.63
C ASP A 26 33.90 -18.21 7.09
N ILE A 27 33.04 -18.80 6.26
CA ILE A 27 33.11 -18.72 4.80
C ILE A 27 32.90 -17.29 4.30
N PHE A 28 32.36 -16.43 5.16
CA PHE A 28 32.18 -15.02 4.91
C PHE A 28 33.32 -14.18 5.47
N SER A 29 34.32 -13.93 4.65
CA SER A 29 35.12 -12.73 4.84
C SER A 29 34.20 -11.50 4.76
N PHE A 30 34.37 -10.54 5.65
CA PHE A 30 33.57 -9.29 5.71
C PHE A 30 33.51 -8.58 4.34
N ASN A 31 34.54 -8.72 3.53
CA ASN A 31 34.62 -8.20 2.16
C ASN A 31 33.67 -8.92 1.20
N THR A 32 33.57 -10.24 1.28
CA THR A 32 32.69 -11.04 0.42
C THR A 32 31.22 -10.76 0.75
N PHE A 33 30.88 -10.67 2.03
CA PHE A 33 29.53 -10.28 2.46
C PHE A 33 29.14 -8.89 1.93
N ARG A 34 30.04 -7.92 2.07
CA ARG A 34 29.83 -6.55 1.58
C ARG A 34 29.63 -6.50 0.05
N LEU A 35 30.31 -7.35 -0.69
CA LEU A 35 30.17 -7.44 -2.14
C LEU A 35 28.83 -8.06 -2.54
N ILE A 36 28.40 -9.14 -1.88
CA ILE A 36 27.11 -9.79 -2.13
C ILE A 36 25.95 -8.83 -1.82
N VAL A 37 26.02 -8.12 -0.69
CA VAL A 37 24.99 -7.12 -0.33
C VAL A 37 24.92 -6.02 -1.39
N LYS A 38 26.05 -5.53 -1.89
CA LYS A 38 26.09 -4.53 -2.97
C LYS A 38 25.46 -5.06 -4.26
N LEU A 39 25.75 -6.31 -4.63
CA LEU A 39 25.17 -6.93 -5.83
C LEU A 39 23.66 -7.09 -5.71
N ILE A 40 23.17 -7.58 -4.58
CA ILE A 40 21.72 -7.72 -4.33
C ILE A 40 21.03 -6.36 -4.39
N LEU A 41 21.61 -5.36 -3.73
CA LEU A 41 21.07 -4.00 -3.74
C LEU A 41 21.03 -3.40 -5.14
N SER A 42 22.09 -3.61 -5.95
CA SER A 42 22.11 -3.11 -7.33
C SER A 42 21.05 -3.80 -8.20
N VAL A 43 20.86 -5.10 -8.07
CA VAL A 43 19.79 -5.82 -8.79
C VAL A 43 18.40 -5.31 -8.39
N ILE A 44 18.16 -5.08 -7.11
CA ILE A 44 16.90 -4.51 -6.63
C ILE A 44 16.66 -3.13 -7.26
N VAL A 45 17.69 -2.26 -7.26
CA VAL A 45 17.56 -0.91 -7.84
C VAL A 45 17.31 -0.98 -9.35
N ILE A 46 17.97 -1.87 -10.07
CA ILE A 46 17.74 -2.08 -11.51
C ILE A 46 16.32 -2.57 -11.76
N CYS A 47 15.85 -3.57 -11.01
CA CYS A 47 14.47 -4.08 -11.13
C CYS A 47 13.43 -3.00 -10.84
N LEU A 48 13.65 -2.17 -9.82
CA LEU A 48 12.79 -1.03 -9.52
C LEU A 48 12.80 -0.02 -10.68
N GLY A 49 13.97 0.29 -11.23
CA GLY A 49 14.11 1.19 -12.39
C GLY A 49 13.34 0.67 -13.61
N PHE A 50 13.48 -0.61 -13.96
CA PHE A 50 12.72 -1.22 -15.05
C PHE A 50 11.21 -1.18 -14.81
N ASN A 51 10.76 -1.45 -13.58
CA ASN A 51 9.33 -1.37 -13.24
C ASN A 51 8.77 0.05 -13.40
N VAL A 52 9.54 1.08 -13.02
CA VAL A 52 9.13 2.48 -13.18
C VAL A 52 8.99 2.83 -14.67
N ILE A 53 9.97 2.46 -15.51
CA ILE A 53 9.96 2.75 -16.96
C ILE A 53 8.85 1.96 -17.67
N ALA A 54 8.69 0.68 -17.36
CA ALA A 54 7.70 -0.17 -18.01
C ALA A 54 6.26 0.26 -17.70
N LYS A 55 6.02 0.80 -16.51
CA LYS A 55 4.69 1.22 -16.06
C LYS A 55 4.30 2.63 -16.46
N ASP A 56 5.23 3.49 -16.80
CA ASP A 56 4.91 4.83 -17.33
C ASP A 56 4.25 4.74 -18.71
N LYS A 57 4.50 3.68 -19.49
CA LYS A 57 3.80 3.38 -20.74
C LYS A 57 2.37 2.82 -20.57
N SER A 58 1.98 2.38 -19.38
CA SER A 58 0.66 1.79 -19.09
C SER A 58 -0.33 2.78 -18.47
N ASN A 59 -0.19 4.06 -18.72
CA ASN A 59 -0.91 5.12 -18.03
C ASN A 59 -2.40 5.30 -18.39
N ASN A 60 -3.05 4.34 -19.08
CA ASN A 60 -4.43 4.56 -19.52
C ASN A 60 -5.41 3.38 -19.38
N LYS A 61 -5.10 2.36 -18.57
CA LYS A 61 -6.11 1.39 -18.17
C LYS A 61 -5.88 0.95 -16.74
N CYS A 62 -6.57 1.63 -15.81
CA CYS A 62 -6.88 1.04 -14.50
C CYS A 62 -7.83 -0.15 -14.74
N LEU A 63 -7.30 -1.29 -15.18
CA LEU A 63 -7.95 -2.57 -15.04
C LEU A 63 -7.60 -3.03 -13.63
N ASP A 64 -8.60 -3.11 -12.77
CA ASP A 64 -8.51 -3.45 -11.35
C ASP A 64 -8.08 -2.29 -10.46
N ASN A 65 -8.97 -1.48 -10.00
CA ASN A 65 -9.04 -0.65 -8.77
C ASN A 65 -7.75 -0.54 -7.91
N ASP A 66 -6.57 -0.73 -8.54
CA ASP A 66 -5.24 -0.74 -7.96
C ASP A 66 -4.51 0.56 -8.33
N TYR A 67 -4.41 1.46 -7.36
CA TYR A 67 -3.81 2.79 -7.49
C TYR A 67 -2.45 2.80 -6.83
N TRP A 68 -1.40 3.02 -7.59
CA TRP A 68 -0.06 2.96 -7.06
C TRP A 68 0.82 4.13 -7.51
N THR A 69 1.79 4.46 -6.69
CA THR A 69 2.82 5.44 -7.00
C THR A 69 4.16 5.04 -6.42
N ILE A 70 5.22 5.36 -7.18
CA ILE A 70 6.62 5.26 -6.76
C ILE A 70 7.27 6.59 -7.10
N PHE A 71 7.84 7.29 -6.12
CA PHE A 71 8.53 8.58 -6.25
C PHE A 71 7.70 9.74 -6.84
N ASN A 72 6.37 9.63 -6.87
CA ASN A 72 5.54 10.67 -7.48
C ASN A 72 4.25 10.89 -6.67
N ASP A 73 3.65 12.05 -6.86
CA ASP A 73 2.33 12.37 -6.31
C ASP A 73 1.28 12.17 -7.38
N LYS A 74 0.30 11.32 -7.09
CA LYS A 74 -0.81 11.03 -8.02
C LYS A 74 -2.15 11.32 -7.38
N LYS A 75 -3.05 11.88 -8.18
CA LYS A 75 -4.45 12.10 -7.82
C LYS A 75 -5.36 11.30 -8.74
N PHE A 76 -6.23 10.50 -8.13
CA PHE A 76 -7.24 9.71 -8.82
C PHE A 76 -8.62 10.19 -8.37
N ILE A 77 -9.46 10.51 -9.35
CA ILE A 77 -10.86 10.87 -9.14
C ILE A 77 -11.67 9.67 -9.59
N ILE A 78 -12.44 9.10 -8.69
CA ILE A 78 -13.23 7.91 -8.96
C ILE A 78 -14.66 8.34 -9.26
N ASN A 79 -15.18 7.87 -10.39
CA ASN A 79 -16.54 8.14 -10.86
C ASN A 79 -17.33 6.84 -11.10
N ASP A 80 -16.74 5.68 -10.78
CA ASP A 80 -17.38 4.39 -11.02
C ASP A 80 -18.00 3.86 -9.72
N ASN A 81 -19.32 3.73 -9.73
CA ASN A 81 -20.12 3.27 -8.59
C ASN A 81 -20.10 1.73 -8.41
N SER A 82 -19.57 1.00 -9.39
CA SER A 82 -19.57 -0.49 -9.34
C SER A 82 -18.46 -1.06 -8.45
N VAL A 83 -17.50 -0.23 -8.07
CA VAL A 83 -16.28 -0.65 -7.39
C VAL A 83 -16.48 -0.73 -5.89
N LYS A 84 -16.31 -1.95 -5.33
CA LYS A 84 -16.42 -2.21 -3.89
C LYS A 84 -15.09 -2.34 -3.16
N VAL A 85 -13.99 -2.55 -3.89
CA VAL A 85 -12.66 -2.72 -3.31
C VAL A 85 -11.65 -1.87 -4.06
N PHE A 86 -10.93 -1.05 -3.33
CA PHE A 86 -9.83 -0.23 -3.85
C PHE A 86 -8.53 -0.65 -3.21
N LYS A 87 -7.46 -0.63 -3.96
CA LYS A 87 -6.13 -0.88 -3.44
C LYS A 87 -5.23 0.31 -3.74
N THR A 88 -4.53 0.81 -2.75
CA THR A 88 -3.58 1.91 -2.90
C THR A 88 -2.20 1.49 -2.43
N THR A 89 -1.19 1.75 -3.24
CA THR A 89 0.20 1.42 -2.91
C THR A 89 1.09 2.64 -3.14
N ALA A 90 1.62 3.21 -2.05
CA ALA A 90 2.55 4.32 -2.09
C ALA A 90 3.90 3.89 -1.52
N LEU A 91 4.94 3.80 -2.37
CA LEU A 91 6.28 3.46 -1.91
C LEU A 91 7.05 4.71 -1.47
N PHE A 92 7.26 5.67 -2.36
CA PHE A 92 7.88 6.97 -2.07
C PHE A 92 7.05 8.04 -2.79
N GLY A 93 6.06 8.62 -2.12
CA GLY A 93 5.18 9.61 -2.75
C GLY A 93 3.79 9.62 -2.13
N ASN A 94 2.92 10.44 -2.70
CA ASN A 94 1.58 10.60 -2.16
C ASN A 94 0.52 10.15 -3.16
N ILE A 95 -0.49 9.43 -2.66
CA ILE A 95 -1.70 9.13 -3.42
C ILE A 95 -2.84 9.96 -2.86
N THR A 96 -3.57 10.61 -3.74
CA THR A 96 -4.84 11.26 -3.41
C THR A 96 -5.96 10.51 -4.11
N LEU A 97 -6.82 9.85 -3.34
CA LEU A 97 -8.00 9.16 -3.83
C LEU A 97 -9.25 9.99 -3.50
N ASP A 98 -9.95 10.40 -4.53
CA ASP A 98 -11.12 11.25 -4.43
C ASP A 98 -12.39 10.46 -4.73
N LEU A 99 -13.14 10.13 -3.68
CA LEU A 99 -14.36 9.33 -3.74
C LEU A 99 -15.64 10.16 -3.60
N ARG A 100 -15.54 11.47 -3.72
CA ARG A 100 -16.69 12.37 -3.48
C ARG A 100 -17.79 12.27 -4.52
N ASN A 101 -17.45 11.83 -5.72
CA ASN A 101 -18.37 11.74 -6.84
C ASN A 101 -19.06 10.36 -6.95
N ILE A 102 -18.77 9.46 -6.02
CA ILE A 102 -19.39 8.13 -6.01
C ILE A 102 -20.65 8.18 -5.15
N ASP A 103 -21.72 7.67 -5.71
CA ASP A 103 -22.94 7.37 -4.94
C ASP A 103 -22.77 5.99 -4.31
N LEU A 104 -22.35 6.02 -3.05
CA LEU A 104 -22.09 4.80 -2.29
C LEU A 104 -23.43 4.20 -1.81
N SER A 105 -23.79 3.05 -2.32
CA SER A 105 -24.95 2.26 -1.88
C SER A 105 -24.58 1.15 -0.90
N ASP A 106 -23.31 0.71 -0.92
CA ASP A 106 -22.82 -0.44 -0.15
C ASP A 106 -21.50 -0.10 0.56
N ASP A 107 -21.14 -0.93 1.53
CA ASP A 107 -19.84 -0.86 2.20
C ASP A 107 -18.69 -1.10 1.23
N ILE A 108 -17.64 -0.31 1.35
CA ILE A 108 -16.43 -0.45 0.54
C ILE A 108 -15.21 -0.75 1.39
N ALA A 109 -14.23 -1.44 0.79
CA ALA A 109 -12.94 -1.71 1.38
C ALA A 109 -11.82 -0.98 0.63
N ILE A 110 -10.88 -0.41 1.37
CA ILE A 110 -9.69 0.24 0.81
C ILE A 110 -8.46 -0.37 1.47
N ASP A 111 -7.70 -1.13 0.69
CA ASP A 111 -6.44 -1.72 1.12
C ASP A 111 -5.29 -0.74 0.85
N ASN A 112 -4.63 -0.28 1.91
CA ASN A 112 -3.58 0.73 1.81
C ASN A 112 -2.22 0.15 2.17
N TYR A 113 -1.25 0.26 1.28
CA TYR A 113 0.13 -0.13 1.50
C TYR A 113 1.03 1.10 1.32
N VAL A 114 1.57 1.60 2.42
CA VAL A 114 2.40 2.81 2.42
C VAL A 114 3.75 2.49 3.05
N VAL A 115 4.82 2.69 2.30
CA VAL A 115 6.18 2.50 2.81
C VAL A 115 6.77 3.83 3.25
N PHE A 116 7.01 4.78 2.32
CA PHE A 116 7.42 6.15 2.61
C PHE A 116 6.51 7.10 1.85
N GLY A 117 5.46 7.63 2.50
CA GLY A 117 4.55 8.51 1.80
C GLY A 117 3.23 8.71 2.53
N LYS A 118 2.24 9.18 1.77
CA LYS A 118 0.94 9.50 2.34
C LYS A 118 -0.19 9.14 1.38
N VAL A 119 -1.26 8.58 1.93
CA VAL A 119 -2.52 8.42 1.20
C VAL A 119 -3.53 9.44 1.75
N ASN A 120 -4.05 10.28 0.87
CA ASN A 120 -5.11 11.23 1.18
C ASN A 120 -6.42 10.71 0.58
N LEU A 121 -7.40 10.47 1.43
CA LEU A 121 -8.73 10.03 1.03
C LEU A 121 -9.71 11.18 1.19
N TYR A 122 -10.38 11.57 0.10
CA TYR A 122 -11.51 12.49 0.14
C TYR A 122 -12.78 11.67 0.03
N VAL A 123 -13.61 11.74 1.05
CA VAL A 123 -14.83 10.91 1.17
C VAL A 123 -16.07 11.81 1.29
N PRO A 124 -17.25 11.32 0.85
CA PRO A 124 -18.51 12.00 1.11
C PRO A 124 -18.79 12.12 2.61
N ASP A 125 -19.77 12.95 2.97
CA ASP A 125 -20.08 13.27 4.37
C ASP A 125 -20.95 12.20 5.06
N ASN A 126 -21.59 11.31 4.30
CA ASN A 126 -22.49 10.25 4.76
C ASN A 126 -21.79 8.91 5.04
N VAL A 127 -20.48 8.87 5.18
CA VAL A 127 -19.73 7.61 5.39
C VAL A 127 -19.05 7.57 6.76
N LYS A 128 -18.99 6.36 7.31
CA LYS A 128 -18.25 6.01 8.51
C LYS A 128 -16.93 5.31 8.15
N ILE A 129 -15.85 5.75 8.73
CA ILE A 129 -14.55 5.09 8.53
C ILE A 129 -14.30 4.08 9.63
N VAL A 130 -14.05 2.85 9.23
CA VAL A 130 -13.58 1.76 10.11
C VAL A 130 -12.11 1.53 9.82
N ASN A 131 -11.26 1.77 10.81
CA ASN A 131 -9.81 1.68 10.65
C ASN A 131 -9.28 0.36 11.19
N ASN A 132 -8.83 -0.50 10.30
CA ASN A 132 -8.18 -1.78 10.58
C ASN A 132 -6.75 -1.83 9.99
N MET A 133 -6.09 -0.67 9.90
CA MET A 133 -4.72 -0.57 9.38
C MET A 133 -3.69 -0.81 10.48
N PHE A 134 -2.64 -1.53 10.15
CA PHE A 134 -1.45 -1.63 10.98
C PHE A 134 -0.48 -0.49 10.65
N THR A 135 -0.11 0.31 11.65
CA THR A 135 0.81 1.44 11.48
C THR A 135 2.02 1.27 12.40
N MET A 136 3.21 1.27 11.83
CA MET A 136 4.47 1.06 12.57
C MET A 136 5.15 2.40 12.95
N PHE A 137 5.58 3.19 11.95
CA PHE A 137 6.18 4.51 12.15
C PHE A 137 5.40 5.56 11.35
N GLY A 138 4.18 5.85 11.78
CA GLY A 138 3.33 6.75 11.03
C GLY A 138 2.12 7.21 11.82
N LYS A 139 1.26 7.97 11.16
CA LYS A 139 0.04 8.47 11.77
C LYS A 139 -1.14 8.35 10.81
N THR A 140 -2.21 7.76 11.30
CA THR A 140 -3.51 7.85 10.65
C THR A 140 -4.27 9.06 11.19
N ASN A 141 -4.54 10.03 10.34
CA ASN A 141 -5.25 11.25 10.73
C ASN A 141 -6.69 11.17 10.20
N MET A 142 -7.61 10.92 11.10
CA MET A 142 -9.05 10.92 10.82
C MET A 142 -9.67 12.04 11.63
N LYS A 143 -10.15 13.07 10.95
CA LYS A 143 -11.05 14.03 11.61
C LYS A 143 -12.43 13.39 11.64
N TYR A 144 -12.73 12.74 12.76
CA TYR A 144 -14.00 12.03 12.96
C TYR A 144 -15.15 13.02 12.92
N LYS A 145 -16.14 12.77 12.09
CA LYS A 145 -17.46 13.37 12.19
C LYS A 145 -18.41 12.25 12.62
N ALA A 146 -19.03 12.40 13.79
CA ALA A 146 -20.12 11.55 14.18
C ALA A 146 -21.26 11.77 13.17
N VAL A 147 -21.64 10.73 12.46
CA VAL A 147 -22.77 10.76 11.53
C VAL A 147 -23.82 9.85 12.08
N ASP A 148 -25.00 10.42 12.29
CA ASP A 148 -26.19 9.69 12.72
C ASP A 148 -26.78 8.86 11.56
N ASP A 149 -27.14 7.65 11.89
CA ASP A 149 -28.21 6.78 11.41
C ASP A 149 -28.31 6.27 9.97
N LYS A 150 -27.45 6.44 9.04
CA LYS A 150 -27.37 5.55 7.84
C LYS A 150 -25.98 5.64 7.25
N THR A 151 -25.07 4.96 7.85
CA THR A 151 -23.68 5.13 7.45
C THR A 151 -23.19 3.92 6.69
N ILE A 152 -22.85 4.17 5.46
CA ILE A 152 -22.05 3.26 4.66
C ILE A 152 -20.67 3.20 5.30
N ASN A 153 -20.13 2.01 5.49
CA ASN A 153 -18.84 1.83 6.10
C ASN A 153 -17.74 1.80 5.03
N ILE A 154 -16.69 2.60 5.23
CA ILE A 154 -15.44 2.48 4.49
C ILE A 154 -14.43 1.78 5.38
N ASN A 155 -14.13 0.52 5.06
CA ASN A 155 -13.17 -0.29 5.80
C ASN A 155 -11.76 -0.03 5.28
N LEU A 156 -10.93 0.65 6.06
CA LEU A 156 -9.52 0.85 5.75
C LEU A 156 -8.71 -0.30 6.33
N LYS A 157 -7.98 -1.00 5.46
CA LYS A 157 -7.08 -2.10 5.81
C LYS A 157 -5.69 -1.83 5.26
N GLY A 158 -4.70 -2.59 5.70
CA GLY A 158 -3.36 -2.56 5.12
C GLY A 158 -2.27 -2.21 6.11
N ILE A 159 -1.12 -1.81 5.57
CA ILE A 159 0.12 -1.60 6.34
C ILE A 159 0.72 -0.26 5.98
N ILE A 160 1.06 0.51 7.02
CA ILE A 160 1.79 1.77 6.91
C ILE A 160 3.10 1.60 7.68
N LEU A 161 4.24 1.70 6.99
CA LEU A 161 5.55 1.62 7.63
C LEU A 161 6.05 3.00 8.06
N PHE A 162 6.36 3.89 7.11
CA PHE A 162 6.81 5.26 7.37
C PHE A 162 5.93 6.24 6.60
N GLY A 163 4.95 6.84 7.26
CA GLY A 163 4.04 7.74 6.57
C GLY A 163 2.67 7.82 7.19
N GLY A 164 1.62 7.96 6.39
CA GLY A 164 0.29 8.05 6.95
C GLY A 164 -0.86 7.97 5.98
N VAL A 165 -2.04 7.83 6.55
CA VAL A 165 -3.31 8.01 5.83
C VAL A 165 -4.06 9.18 6.45
N SER A 166 -4.57 10.06 5.61
CA SER A 166 -5.38 11.21 6.01
C SER A 166 -6.75 11.13 5.35
N VAL A 167 -7.79 11.06 6.15
CA VAL A 167 -9.17 11.07 5.65
C VAL A 167 -9.76 12.45 5.85
N LYS A 168 -10.36 13.00 4.80
CA LYS A 168 -11.01 14.30 4.80
C LYS A 168 -12.44 14.17 4.30
N TRP A 169 -13.39 14.58 5.11
CA TRP A 169 -14.79 14.74 4.72
C TRP A 169 -14.96 16.16 4.17
N ILE A 170 -15.60 16.27 3.04
CA ILE A 170 -15.93 17.58 2.49
C ILE A 170 -17.45 17.72 2.45
N ILE A 171 -17.93 18.67 3.20
CA ILE A 171 -19.34 19.05 3.21
C ILE A 171 -19.64 19.76 1.89
N HIS A 172 -20.49 19.17 1.05
CA HIS A 172 -21.11 19.94 -0.02
C HIS A 172 -21.99 21.02 0.63
N LYS A 173 -21.54 22.27 0.61
CA LYS A 173 -22.47 23.36 0.83
C LYS A 173 -23.48 23.35 -0.31
N LYS A 174 -24.74 22.97 0.02
CA LYS A 174 -25.89 23.28 -0.85
C LYS A 174 -26.01 24.76 -1.07
#